data_7c49f6cb01efa5969707c078276575b9
#
_entry.id   7c49f6cb01efa5969707c078276575b9
#
_cell.length_a   1.000
_cell.length_b   1.000
_cell.length_c   1.000
_cell.angle_alpha   90.00
_cell.angle_beta   90.00
_cell.angle_gamma   90.00
#
_symmetry.space_group_name_H-M   'P 1'
#
loop_
_entity.id
_entity.type
_entity.pdbx_description
1 polymer ?
#
loop_
_entity_poly.entity_id
_entity_poly.type
_entity_poly.pdbx_seq_one_letter_code
_entity_poly.pdbx_strand_id
1 'polypeptide(L)'
;AEDGDLVFTNFVDFDMIYGHRRDVPGYAAALEAFDARLPEVHKKLKPGDLVVLTADHGCDPTWRGTDHTRERVPVIAYGPGIRSRSIGVRRSYADIGESIARHLGIPAGPHGRSFL
;
A
#
# COMPACT_ATOMS: atom_id res chain seq x y z
N ALA A 1 -5.98 -2.60 -17.70
CA ALA A 1 -4.60 -2.12 -17.79
C ALA A 1 -3.85 -2.99 -18.81
N GLU A 2 -2.93 -2.42 -19.52
CA GLU A 2 -2.01 -3.10 -20.43
C GLU A 2 -0.68 -3.34 -19.72
N ASP A 3 0.20 -4.15 -20.32
CA ASP A 3 1.53 -4.37 -19.76
C ASP A 3 2.31 -3.05 -19.73
N GLY A 4 2.89 -2.72 -18.58
CA GLY A 4 3.60 -1.46 -18.34
C GLY A 4 2.74 -0.32 -17.80
N ASP A 5 1.46 -0.56 -17.54
CA ASP A 5 0.58 0.44 -16.90
C ASP A 5 0.80 0.50 -15.38
N LEU A 6 0.58 1.69 -14.82
CA LEU A 6 0.43 1.89 -13.40
C LEU A 6 -1.05 2.13 -13.07
N VAL A 7 -1.63 1.27 -12.24
CA VAL A 7 -2.97 1.46 -11.69
C VAL A 7 -2.84 1.92 -10.24
N PHE A 8 -3.30 3.12 -9.93
CA PHE A 8 -3.30 3.67 -8.59
C PHE A 8 -4.73 3.81 -8.08
N THR A 9 -5.00 3.28 -6.89
CA THR A 9 -6.32 3.36 -6.25
C THR A 9 -6.16 3.83 -4.81
N ASN A 10 -6.91 4.86 -4.43
CA ASN A 10 -6.99 5.35 -3.06
C ASN A 10 -8.34 4.94 -2.43
N PHE A 11 -8.28 4.20 -1.32
CA PHE A 11 -9.45 3.79 -0.53
C PHE A 11 -9.64 4.78 0.62
N VAL A 12 -10.25 5.92 0.31
CA VAL A 12 -10.35 7.09 1.21
C VAL A 12 -11.18 6.85 2.48
N ASP A 13 -12.01 5.83 2.52
CA ASP A 13 -12.93 5.57 3.63
C ASP A 13 -12.20 5.22 4.94
N PHE A 14 -11.03 4.57 4.84
CA PHE A 14 -10.19 4.28 6.00
C PHE A 14 -9.84 5.54 6.78
N ASP A 15 -9.50 6.60 6.07
CA ASP A 15 -9.17 7.89 6.65
C ASP A 15 -10.43 8.71 6.97
N MET A 16 -11.23 9.02 5.95
CA MET A 16 -12.32 10.00 6.05
C MET A 16 -13.50 9.54 6.90
N ILE A 17 -13.90 8.27 6.76
CA ILE A 17 -15.10 7.77 7.43
C ILE A 17 -14.75 7.16 8.79
N TYR A 18 -13.72 6.32 8.84
CA TYR A 18 -13.40 5.55 10.04
C TYR A 18 -12.28 6.16 10.87
N GLY A 19 -11.24 6.68 10.23
CA GLY A 19 -10.07 7.25 10.88
C GLY A 19 -10.37 8.55 11.62
N HIS A 20 -10.76 9.58 10.92
CA HIS A 20 -11.11 10.89 11.50
C HIS A 20 -12.28 10.84 12.48
N ARG A 21 -13.23 9.95 12.26
CA ARG A 21 -14.38 9.79 13.14
C ARG A 21 -14.11 8.90 14.35
N ARG A 22 -12.92 8.32 14.44
CA ARG A 22 -12.52 7.40 15.52
C ARG A 22 -13.45 6.20 15.67
N ASP A 23 -13.99 5.75 14.55
CA ASP A 23 -14.85 4.56 14.48
C ASP A 23 -13.98 3.30 14.39
N VAL A 24 -13.50 2.85 15.54
CA VAL A 24 -12.66 1.65 15.63
C VAL A 24 -13.33 0.39 15.08
N PRO A 25 -14.61 0.08 15.43
CA PRO A 25 -15.29 -1.06 14.84
C PRO A 25 -15.46 -0.95 13.33
N GLY A 26 -15.83 0.22 12.82
CA GLY A 26 -15.94 0.47 11.38
C GLY A 26 -14.62 0.34 10.65
N TYR A 27 -13.53 0.83 11.24
CA TYR A 27 -12.18 0.69 10.69
C TYR A 27 -11.78 -0.79 10.57
N ALA A 28 -12.02 -1.57 11.63
CA ALA A 28 -11.74 -3.01 11.63
C ALA A 28 -12.57 -3.74 10.57
N ALA A 29 -13.88 -3.46 10.51
CA ALA A 29 -14.76 -4.06 9.51
C ALA A 29 -14.37 -3.71 8.07
N ALA A 30 -13.90 -2.48 7.83
CA ALA A 30 -13.39 -2.06 6.53
C ALA A 30 -12.12 -2.82 6.12
N LEU A 31 -11.19 -3.05 7.07
CA LEU A 31 -10.00 -3.87 6.84
C LEU A 31 -10.36 -5.32 6.49
N GLU A 32 -11.29 -5.92 7.24
CA GLU A 32 -11.77 -7.28 6.98
C GLU A 32 -12.46 -7.38 5.61
N ALA A 33 -13.29 -6.40 5.26
CA ALA A 33 -13.94 -6.34 3.95
C ALA A 33 -12.93 -6.18 2.80
N PHE A 34 -11.89 -5.38 2.98
CA PHE A 34 -10.81 -5.24 2.01
C PHE A 34 -10.04 -6.56 1.86
N ASP A 35 -9.65 -7.18 2.96
CA ASP A 35 -8.93 -8.46 2.96
C ASP A 35 -9.73 -9.56 2.24
N ALA A 36 -11.03 -9.66 2.50
CA ALA A 36 -11.92 -10.60 1.84
C ALA A 36 -11.97 -10.45 0.31
N ARG A 37 -11.64 -9.25 -0.21
CA ARG A 37 -11.62 -8.95 -1.65
C ARG A 37 -10.25 -9.22 -2.31
N LEU A 38 -9.16 -9.33 -1.54
CA LEU A 38 -7.82 -9.60 -2.09
C LEU A 38 -7.73 -10.83 -3.00
N PRO A 39 -8.43 -11.95 -2.73
CA PRO A 39 -8.43 -13.10 -3.64
C PRO A 39 -8.94 -12.77 -5.06
N GLU A 40 -9.80 -11.76 -5.22
CA GLU A 40 -10.26 -11.31 -6.55
C GLU A 40 -9.13 -10.63 -7.34
N VAL A 41 -8.30 -9.86 -6.63
CA VAL A 41 -7.09 -9.24 -7.22
C VAL A 41 -6.12 -10.35 -7.62
N HIS A 42 -5.82 -11.27 -6.67
CA HIS A 42 -4.86 -12.36 -6.91
C HIS A 42 -5.19 -13.20 -8.15
N LYS A 43 -6.47 -13.49 -8.37
CA LYS A 43 -6.93 -14.26 -9.54
C LYS A 43 -6.71 -13.56 -10.87
N LYS A 44 -6.52 -12.24 -10.86
CA LYS A 44 -6.36 -11.43 -12.07
C LYS A 44 -4.90 -11.11 -12.39
N LEU A 45 -3.98 -11.39 -11.46
CA LEU A 45 -2.56 -11.11 -11.67
C LEU A 45 -1.97 -12.05 -12.71
N LYS A 46 -1.15 -11.47 -13.57
CA LYS A 46 -0.37 -12.17 -14.59
C LYS A 46 1.10 -12.24 -14.17
N PRO A 47 1.88 -13.17 -14.75
CA PRO A 47 3.33 -13.12 -14.59
C PRO A 47 3.89 -11.74 -14.97
N GLY A 48 4.68 -11.16 -14.08
CA GLY A 48 5.23 -9.82 -14.26
C GLY A 48 4.44 -8.70 -13.57
N ASP A 49 3.25 -8.95 -13.05
CA ASP A 49 2.52 -7.94 -12.28
C ASP A 49 3.12 -7.74 -10.89
N LEU A 50 3.11 -6.50 -10.43
CA LEU A 50 3.48 -6.09 -9.07
C LEU A 50 2.31 -5.41 -8.40
N VAL A 51 1.92 -5.88 -7.23
CA VAL A 51 0.97 -5.21 -6.34
C VAL A 51 1.71 -4.63 -5.16
N VAL A 52 1.43 -3.39 -4.82
CA VAL A 52 1.92 -2.72 -3.61
C VAL A 52 0.72 -2.22 -2.81
N LEU A 53 0.60 -2.68 -1.57
CA LEU A 53 -0.37 -2.18 -0.61
C LEU A 53 0.37 -1.33 0.42
N THR A 54 -0.09 -0.10 0.61
CA THR A 54 0.49 0.84 1.57
C THR A 54 -0.54 1.87 2.01
N ALA A 55 -0.15 2.80 2.87
CA ALA A 55 -0.93 4.00 3.19
C ALA A 55 -0.03 5.23 3.07
N ASP A 56 -0.62 6.39 2.85
CA ASP A 56 0.07 7.68 2.70
C ASP A 56 0.45 8.30 4.06
N HIS A 57 -0.25 7.95 5.13
CA HIS A 57 0.03 8.36 6.51
C HIS A 57 -0.59 7.38 7.51
N GLY A 58 -0.30 7.57 8.79
CA GLY A 58 -0.95 6.88 9.90
C GLY A 58 -2.29 7.54 10.25
N CYS A 59 -3.23 6.75 10.71
CA CYS A 59 -4.48 7.22 11.30
C CYS A 59 -4.97 6.20 12.33
N ASP A 60 -4.54 6.37 13.59
CA ASP A 60 -4.96 5.49 14.68
C ASP A 60 -6.37 5.91 15.17
N PRO A 61 -7.40 5.10 14.92
CA PRO A 61 -8.75 5.42 15.33
C PRO A 61 -8.97 5.33 16.83
N THR A 62 -7.99 4.86 17.60
CA THR A 62 -8.04 4.82 19.08
C THR A 62 -7.45 6.09 19.71
N TRP A 63 -6.76 6.93 18.91
CA TRP A 63 -6.11 8.12 19.42
C TRP A 63 -7.12 9.25 19.69
N ARG A 64 -6.80 10.13 20.63
CA ARG A 64 -7.63 11.32 20.93
C ARG A 64 -7.58 12.34 19.78
N GLY A 65 -8.64 13.13 19.64
CA GLY A 65 -8.76 14.15 18.60
C GLY A 65 -9.17 13.55 17.25
N THR A 66 -9.12 14.34 16.21
CA THR A 66 -9.58 13.98 14.86
C THR A 66 -8.47 14.05 13.81
N ASP A 67 -7.26 14.44 14.19
CA ASP A 67 -6.14 14.58 13.26
C ASP A 67 -5.50 13.23 12.94
N HIS A 68 -4.71 13.21 11.88
CA HIS A 68 -3.85 12.08 11.55
C HIS A 68 -2.85 11.80 12.66
N THR A 69 -2.39 10.58 12.73
CA THR A 69 -1.41 10.14 13.70
C THR A 69 -0.11 9.69 13.01
N ARG A 70 0.95 9.40 13.75
CA ARG A 70 2.30 9.23 13.19
C ARG A 70 2.81 7.80 13.24
N GLU A 71 1.92 6.84 13.11
CA GLU A 71 2.28 5.44 13.02
C GLU A 71 3.04 5.15 11.73
N ARG A 72 3.84 4.10 11.78
CA ARG A 72 4.39 3.53 10.56
C ARG A 72 3.27 2.88 9.76
N VAL A 73 3.32 3.05 8.46
CA VAL A 73 2.38 2.41 7.55
C VAL A 73 2.93 1.08 7.04
N PRO A 74 2.07 0.11 6.69
CA PRO A 74 2.49 -1.11 6.05
C PRO A 74 3.05 -0.85 4.65
N VAL A 75 3.99 -1.67 4.21
CA VAL A 75 4.37 -1.79 2.80
C VAL A 75 4.42 -3.28 2.48
N ILE A 76 3.45 -3.74 1.73
CA ILE A 76 3.33 -5.13 1.28
C ILE A 76 3.45 -5.14 -0.22
N ALA A 77 4.50 -5.79 -0.74
CA ALA A 77 4.71 -5.92 -2.17
C ALA A 77 4.69 -7.40 -2.57
N TYR A 78 3.88 -7.74 -3.55
CA TYR A 78 3.74 -9.12 -4.02
C TYR A 78 3.31 -9.18 -5.48
N GLY A 79 3.42 -10.36 -6.07
CA GLY A 79 3.02 -10.64 -7.44
C GLY A 79 3.63 -11.95 -7.92
N PRO A 80 3.15 -12.52 -9.03
CA PRO A 80 3.72 -13.72 -9.61
C PRO A 80 5.21 -13.51 -9.97
N GLY A 81 6.10 -14.28 -9.34
CA GLY A 81 7.54 -14.14 -9.52
C GLY A 81 8.24 -13.20 -8.53
N ILE A 82 7.48 -12.47 -7.70
CA ILE A 82 8.07 -11.66 -6.62
C ILE A 82 8.49 -12.58 -5.47
N ARG A 83 9.77 -12.52 -5.12
CA ARG A 83 10.33 -13.36 -4.05
C ARG A 83 9.82 -12.89 -2.67
N SER A 84 9.26 -13.83 -1.90
CA SER A 84 8.88 -13.57 -0.51
C SER A 84 10.12 -13.29 0.35
N ARG A 85 10.15 -12.10 0.96
CA ARG A 85 11.22 -11.68 1.87
C ARG A 85 10.77 -10.50 2.71
N SER A 86 11.42 -10.29 3.85
CA SER A 86 11.31 -9.04 4.58
C SER A 86 12.04 -7.93 3.82
N ILE A 87 11.39 -6.80 3.62
CA ILE A 87 12.01 -5.58 3.05
C ILE A 87 12.50 -4.61 4.14
N GLY A 88 12.35 -5.00 5.41
CA GLY A 88 12.74 -4.21 6.56
C GLY A 88 11.94 -2.91 6.71
N VAL A 89 12.41 -2.04 7.61
CA VAL A 89 11.82 -0.71 7.79
C VAL A 89 12.36 0.24 6.74
N ARG A 90 11.46 0.83 5.96
CA ARG A 90 11.83 1.84 4.95
C ARG A 90 11.83 3.23 5.57
N ARG A 91 12.69 4.10 5.08
CA ARG A 91 12.87 5.46 5.63
C ARG A 91 12.10 6.53 4.85
N SER A 92 11.66 6.21 3.64
CA SER A 92 11.04 7.15 2.73
C SER A 92 10.00 6.46 1.86
N TYR A 93 8.91 7.13 1.58
CA TYR A 93 7.94 6.75 0.55
C TYR A 93 8.55 6.70 -0.85
N ALA A 94 9.62 7.45 -1.09
CA ALA A 94 10.38 7.41 -2.33
C ALA A 94 10.91 5.99 -2.65
N ASP A 95 11.08 5.12 -1.65
CA ASP A 95 11.48 3.73 -1.86
C ASP A 95 10.41 2.93 -2.63
N ILE A 96 9.12 3.27 -2.44
CA ILE A 96 8.02 2.69 -3.22
C ILE A 96 8.12 3.16 -4.66
N GLY A 97 8.28 4.47 -4.88
CA GLY A 97 8.45 5.04 -6.21
C GLY A 97 9.62 4.42 -6.98
N GLU A 98 10.78 4.30 -6.33
CA GLU A 98 11.97 3.66 -6.92
C GLU A 98 11.76 2.16 -7.22
N SER A 99 10.96 1.47 -6.41
CA SER A 99 10.63 0.07 -6.66
C SER A 99 9.69 -0.06 -7.86
N ILE A 100 8.71 0.82 -7.99
CA ILE A 100 7.84 0.89 -9.17
C ILE A 100 8.65 1.25 -10.41
N ALA A 101 9.50 2.26 -10.34
CA ALA A 101 10.37 2.67 -11.45
C ALA A 101 11.23 1.50 -11.94
N ARG A 102 11.89 0.80 -11.01
CA ARG A 102 12.66 -0.40 -11.33
C ARG A 102 11.83 -1.48 -12.00
N HIS A 103 10.62 -1.74 -11.49
CA HIS A 103 9.71 -2.73 -12.03
C HIS A 103 9.30 -2.41 -13.47
N LEU A 104 9.01 -1.15 -13.76
CA LEU A 104 8.60 -0.67 -15.07
C LEU A 104 9.78 -0.37 -16.03
N GLY A 105 11.02 -0.60 -15.60
CA GLY A 105 12.21 -0.31 -16.42
C GLY A 105 12.45 1.18 -16.64
N ILE A 106 11.93 2.04 -15.76
CA ILE A 106 12.14 3.49 -15.78
C ILE A 106 13.47 3.81 -15.07
N PRO A 107 14.26 4.79 -15.53
CA PRO A 107 15.49 5.20 -14.86
C PRO A 107 15.24 5.59 -13.39
N ALA A 108 16.18 5.25 -12.53
CA ALA A 108 16.13 5.59 -11.10
C ALA A 108 16.09 7.10 -10.90
N GLY A 109 15.28 7.53 -9.93
CA GLY A 109 15.22 8.92 -9.48
C GLY A 109 16.32 9.26 -8.46
N PRO A 110 16.40 10.52 -8.02
CA PRO A 110 17.44 10.98 -7.09
C PRO A 110 17.16 10.61 -5.62
N HIS A 111 15.98 10.09 -5.30
CA HIS A 111 15.54 9.82 -3.95
C HIS A 111 15.02 8.39 -3.80
N GLY A 112 15.17 7.83 -2.61
CA GLY A 112 14.71 6.48 -2.32
C GLY A 112 15.64 5.37 -2.78
N ARG A 113 15.27 4.15 -2.43
CA ARG A 113 15.95 2.91 -2.83
C ARG A 113 14.94 1.81 -3.08
N SER A 114 15.00 1.21 -4.25
CA SER A 114 14.16 0.06 -4.59
C SER A 114 14.37 -1.08 -3.58
N PHE A 115 13.28 -1.73 -3.25
CA PHE A 115 13.26 -2.96 -2.46
C PHE A 115 12.95 -4.21 -3.31
N LEU A 116 12.89 -4.08 -4.62
CA LEU A 116 12.77 -5.18 -5.57
C LEU A 116 14.13 -5.70 -6.00
#